data_384d3901bafa489d0ee873c9fd164d6d
#
_entry.id   384d3901bafa489d0ee873c9fd164d6d
#
_cell.length_a   1.000
_cell.length_b   1.000
_cell.length_c   1.000
_cell.angle_alpha   90.00
_cell.angle_beta   90.00
_cell.angle_gamma   90.00
#
_symmetry.space_group_name_H-M   'P 1'
#
loop_
_entity.id
_entity.type
_entity.pdbx_description
1 polymer ?
#
loop_
_entity_poly.entity_id
_entity_poly.type
_entity_poly.pdbx_seq_one_letter_code
_entity_poly.pdbx_strand_id
1 'polypeptide(L)'
;MQFAYRIDTSAVNPLRNLPTSVATDAPASLPLRNLIRGLHLGLPSGQSVAKAMGVKVLHDDEILLGKFVEHIPVGEEPIPIVRAAGKVFAHNCPLWTYILAETRQYTEDVKIPVTEGLTIKTPRLGPVGGRIVAEVFLGLMFGDKHSLLNQDPLWTPALGAKYTLKDFVAYALGK
;
A
#
# COMPACT_ATOMS: atom_id res chain seq x y z
N MET A 1 -2.73 -20.25 -11.17
CA MET A 1 -3.07 -18.82 -10.96
C MET A 1 -2.22 -18.34 -9.79
N GLN A 2 -1.45 -17.27 -9.96
CA GLN A 2 -0.65 -16.71 -8.88
C GLN A 2 -1.46 -15.56 -8.25
N PHE A 3 -1.70 -15.65 -6.94
CA PHE A 3 -2.39 -14.57 -6.23
C PHE A 3 -1.45 -13.39 -6.00
N ALA A 4 -2.00 -12.17 -6.00
CA ALA A 4 -1.27 -10.99 -5.58
C ALA A 4 -0.79 -11.15 -4.15
N TYR A 5 0.45 -10.72 -3.89
CA TYR A 5 0.97 -10.68 -2.52
C TYR A 5 0.25 -9.60 -1.70
N ARG A 6 0.20 -9.81 -0.39
CA ARG A 6 -0.34 -8.86 0.58
C ARG A 6 0.51 -7.59 0.59
N ILE A 7 -0.12 -6.45 0.81
CA ILE A 7 0.59 -5.18 1.02
C ILE A 7 1.20 -5.21 2.41
N ASP A 8 2.52 -5.24 2.51
CA ASP A 8 3.27 -5.19 3.77
C ASP A 8 4.65 -4.53 3.57
N THR A 9 5.46 -4.51 4.62
CA THR A 9 6.81 -3.93 4.59
C THR A 9 7.88 -4.89 4.07
N SER A 10 7.51 -6.05 3.55
CA SER A 10 8.44 -6.98 2.89
C SER A 10 8.44 -6.80 1.38
N ALA A 11 9.55 -7.13 0.75
CA ALA A 11 9.68 -7.11 -0.70
C ALA A 11 10.11 -8.48 -1.22
N VAL A 12 9.46 -8.94 -2.29
CA VAL A 12 9.85 -10.17 -3.00
C VAL A 12 11.20 -10.01 -3.69
N ASN A 13 11.90 -11.12 -3.89
CA ASN A 13 13.24 -11.11 -4.46
C ASN A 13 13.39 -10.33 -5.78
N PRO A 14 12.48 -10.43 -6.76
CA PRO A 14 12.61 -9.65 -7.99
C PRO A 14 12.60 -8.13 -7.78
N LEU A 15 11.92 -7.63 -6.74
CA LEU A 15 11.89 -6.20 -6.39
C LEU A 15 13.11 -5.79 -5.56
N ARG A 16 13.73 -6.72 -4.86
CA ARG A 16 14.97 -6.48 -4.11
C ARG A 16 16.20 -6.48 -4.99
N ASN A 17 16.15 -7.21 -6.12
CA ASN A 17 17.24 -7.38 -7.06
C ASN A 17 16.72 -7.15 -8.48
N LEU A 18 16.50 -5.88 -8.83
CA LEU A 18 16.07 -5.50 -10.17
C LEU A 18 17.15 -5.89 -11.20
N PRO A 19 16.75 -6.40 -12.38
CA PRO A 19 17.70 -6.71 -13.45
C PRO A 19 18.39 -5.43 -13.95
N THR A 20 19.60 -5.57 -14.48
CA THR A 20 20.41 -4.46 -15.01
C THR A 20 19.73 -3.71 -16.15
N SER A 21 18.83 -4.38 -16.88
CA SER A 21 18.00 -3.74 -17.92
C SER A 21 16.98 -2.73 -17.37
N VAL A 22 16.65 -2.82 -16.08
CA VAL A 22 15.70 -1.92 -15.39
C VAL A 22 16.43 -0.97 -14.45
N ALA A 23 17.47 -1.46 -13.77
CA ALA A 23 18.30 -0.71 -12.84
C ALA A 23 19.74 -0.66 -13.35
N THR A 24 20.02 0.28 -14.23
CA THR A 24 21.38 0.53 -14.76
C THR A 24 22.33 1.02 -13.68
N ASP A 25 21.78 1.73 -12.67
CA ASP A 25 22.55 2.31 -11.57
C ASP A 25 22.20 1.66 -10.23
N ALA A 26 23.16 1.64 -9.32
CA ALA A 26 22.94 1.22 -7.94
C ALA A 26 22.02 2.22 -7.18
N PRO A 27 21.21 1.74 -6.23
CA PRO A 27 21.02 0.35 -5.83
C PRO A 27 20.05 -0.41 -6.73
N ALA A 28 20.22 -1.73 -6.88
CA ALA A 28 19.28 -2.60 -7.61
C ALA A 28 17.95 -2.83 -6.84
N SER A 29 17.89 -2.47 -5.59
CA SER A 29 16.70 -2.67 -4.73
C SER A 29 15.67 -1.56 -4.94
N LEU A 30 14.48 -1.90 -5.45
CA LEU A 30 13.38 -0.95 -5.60
C LEU A 30 12.93 -0.31 -4.27
N PRO A 31 12.77 -1.06 -3.16
CA PRO A 31 12.48 -0.46 -1.86
C PRO A 31 13.50 0.59 -1.43
N LEU A 32 14.79 0.29 -1.61
CA LEU A 32 15.85 1.24 -1.26
C LEU A 32 15.82 2.49 -2.16
N ARG A 33 15.56 2.33 -3.46
CA ARG A 33 15.36 3.47 -4.38
C ARG A 33 14.21 4.37 -3.94
N ASN A 34 13.09 3.78 -3.52
CA ASN A 34 11.94 4.55 -3.03
C ASN A 34 12.28 5.34 -1.76
N LEU A 35 13.00 4.73 -0.82
CA LEU A 35 13.44 5.42 0.40
C LEU A 35 14.41 6.57 0.10
N ILE A 36 15.41 6.34 -0.76
CA ILE A 36 16.37 7.37 -1.19
C ILE A 36 15.64 8.51 -1.92
N ARG A 37 14.69 8.20 -2.81
CA ARG A 37 13.87 9.20 -3.49
C ARG A 37 13.07 10.03 -2.49
N GLY A 38 12.44 9.39 -1.51
CA GLY A 38 11.71 10.08 -0.44
C GLY A 38 12.58 11.04 0.33
N LEU A 39 13.83 10.64 0.64
CA LEU A 39 14.81 11.48 1.31
C LEU A 39 15.21 12.69 0.42
N HIS A 40 15.53 12.47 -0.85
CA HIS A 40 15.92 13.53 -1.77
C HIS A 40 14.77 14.53 -2.02
N LEU A 41 13.54 14.08 -2.01
CA LEU A 41 12.35 14.93 -2.15
C LEU A 41 11.98 15.65 -0.84
N GLY A 42 12.66 15.36 0.27
CA GLY A 42 12.32 15.94 1.57
C GLY A 42 10.93 15.56 2.06
N LEU A 43 10.45 14.33 1.74
CA LEU A 43 9.13 13.91 2.19
C LEU A 43 9.04 13.89 3.70
N PRO A 44 7.93 14.39 4.30
CA PRO A 44 7.71 14.33 5.73
C PRO A 44 7.59 12.87 6.21
N SER A 45 7.79 12.65 7.52
CA SER A 45 7.55 11.33 8.11
C SER A 45 6.06 10.94 8.04
N GLY A 46 5.80 9.63 8.02
CA GLY A 46 4.42 9.13 8.03
C GLY A 46 3.62 9.60 9.23
N GLN A 47 4.23 9.69 10.43
CA GLN A 47 3.58 10.25 11.62
C GLN A 47 3.21 11.71 11.44
N SER A 48 4.10 12.52 10.82
CA SER A 48 3.81 13.93 10.53
C SER A 48 2.65 14.08 9.55
N VAL A 49 2.60 13.23 8.51
CA VAL A 49 1.49 13.22 7.54
C VAL A 49 0.18 12.79 8.21
N ALA A 50 0.19 11.71 8.99
CA ALA A 50 -1.01 11.26 9.73
C ALA A 50 -1.55 12.36 10.64
N LYS A 51 -0.66 13.04 11.37
CA LYS A 51 -1.01 14.19 12.21
C LYS A 51 -1.64 15.33 11.41
N ALA A 52 -1.04 15.69 10.28
CA ALA A 52 -1.55 16.76 9.41
C ALA A 52 -2.91 16.41 8.79
N MET A 53 -3.15 15.13 8.51
CA MET A 53 -4.44 14.63 8.03
C MET A 53 -5.51 14.51 9.12
N GLY A 54 -5.15 14.67 10.39
CA GLY A 54 -6.06 14.47 11.52
C GLY A 54 -6.50 13.02 11.73
N VAL A 55 -5.69 12.05 11.30
CA VAL A 55 -5.97 10.61 11.46
C VAL A 55 -5.12 10.02 12.59
N LYS A 56 -5.46 8.78 13.02
CA LYS A 56 -4.68 8.08 14.04
C LYS A 56 -3.20 8.00 13.62
N VAL A 57 -2.32 8.48 14.50
CA VAL A 57 -0.87 8.34 14.32
C VAL A 57 -0.42 7.02 14.92
N LEU A 58 0.30 6.19 14.16
CA LEU A 58 0.90 4.97 14.69
C LEU A 58 2.08 5.31 15.62
N HIS A 59 2.13 4.64 16.76
CA HIS A 59 3.31 4.66 17.63
C HIS A 59 4.45 3.85 17.01
N ASP A 60 5.68 4.10 17.43
CA ASP A 60 6.87 3.46 16.86
C ASP A 60 6.86 1.93 17.02
N ASP A 61 6.24 1.41 18.06
CA ASP A 61 6.04 -0.03 18.32
C ASP A 61 4.91 -0.66 17.48
N GLU A 62 3.99 0.14 16.94
CA GLU A 62 2.97 -0.28 15.98
C GLU A 62 3.51 -0.32 14.55
N ILE A 63 4.61 0.37 14.24
CA ILE A 63 5.25 0.39 12.93
C ILE A 63 6.16 -0.83 12.79
N LEU A 64 5.56 -1.93 12.36
CA LEU A 64 6.21 -3.23 12.30
C LEU A 64 6.78 -3.52 10.90
N LEU A 65 8.06 -3.88 10.83
CA LEU A 65 8.75 -4.30 9.62
C LEU A 65 8.73 -5.83 9.53
N GLY A 66 8.29 -6.36 8.42
CA GLY A 66 8.21 -7.80 8.16
C GLY A 66 6.95 -8.21 7.40
N LYS A 67 6.85 -9.49 7.08
CA LYS A 67 5.69 -10.05 6.38
C LYS A 67 4.41 -9.95 7.22
N PHE A 68 3.30 -9.70 6.54
CA PHE A 68 1.98 -9.87 7.11
C PHE A 68 1.46 -11.29 6.79
N VAL A 69 1.58 -12.20 7.73
CA VAL A 69 1.10 -13.58 7.61
C VAL A 69 0.32 -13.97 8.86
N GLU A 70 -0.65 -14.86 8.70
CA GLU A 70 -1.49 -15.34 9.84
C GLU A 70 -0.72 -16.26 10.77
N HIS A 71 0.19 -17.06 10.20
CA HIS A 71 1.08 -17.94 10.94
C HIS A 71 2.51 -17.48 10.67
N ILE A 72 3.11 -16.82 11.65
CA ILE A 72 4.47 -16.32 11.58
C ILE A 72 5.41 -17.45 11.99
N PRO A 73 6.36 -17.85 11.13
CA PRO A 73 7.40 -18.79 11.53
C PRO A 73 8.23 -18.23 12.67
N VAL A 74 8.67 -19.08 13.57
CA VAL A 74 9.55 -18.70 14.68
C VAL A 74 10.81 -18.03 14.15
N GLY A 75 11.12 -16.84 14.64
CA GLY A 75 12.27 -16.04 14.20
C GLY A 75 12.00 -15.11 12.99
N GLU A 76 10.78 -15.13 12.46
CA GLU A 76 10.36 -14.20 11.37
C GLU A 76 9.32 -13.16 11.88
N GLU A 77 9.22 -12.98 13.20
CA GLU A 77 8.28 -12.02 13.79
C GLU A 77 8.59 -10.60 13.31
N PRO A 78 7.55 -9.83 12.96
CA PRO A 78 7.73 -8.44 12.59
C PRO A 78 8.36 -7.63 13.72
N ILE A 79 9.30 -6.77 13.40
CA ILE A 79 10.10 -6.02 14.35
C ILE A 79 9.73 -4.54 14.28
N PRO A 80 9.51 -3.84 15.42
CA PRO A 80 9.31 -2.40 15.43
C PRO A 80 10.46 -1.65 14.74
N ILE A 81 10.11 -0.61 13.97
CA ILE A 81 11.09 0.14 13.15
C ILE A 81 12.28 0.65 13.96
N VAL A 82 12.06 1.14 15.17
CA VAL A 82 13.12 1.67 16.04
C VAL A 82 14.09 0.57 16.46
N ARG A 83 13.58 -0.66 16.66
CA ARG A 83 14.42 -1.82 17.00
C ARG A 83 15.16 -2.37 15.78
N ALA A 84 14.51 -2.37 14.60
CA ALA A 84 15.09 -2.91 13.37
C ALA A 84 16.08 -1.98 12.71
N ALA A 85 15.81 -0.66 12.70
CA ALA A 85 16.55 0.34 11.93
C ALA A 85 17.20 1.44 12.77
N GLY A 86 16.93 1.48 14.08
CA GLY A 86 17.58 2.38 15.03
C GLY A 86 16.73 3.59 15.44
N LYS A 87 17.17 4.25 16.50
CA LYS A 87 16.45 5.36 17.16
C LYS A 87 16.27 6.61 16.31
N VAL A 88 17.00 6.75 15.19
CA VAL A 88 16.83 7.85 14.24
C VAL A 88 15.43 7.86 13.61
N PHE A 89 14.76 6.72 13.61
CA PHE A 89 13.39 6.58 13.09
C PHE A 89 12.30 6.73 14.16
N ALA A 90 12.67 7.04 15.41
CA ALA A 90 11.69 7.34 16.45
C ALA A 90 10.89 8.59 16.06
N HIS A 91 9.56 8.45 16.01
CA HIS A 91 8.62 9.48 15.54
C HIS A 91 8.93 10.04 14.15
N ASN A 92 9.77 9.33 13.38
CA ASN A 92 10.29 9.78 12.09
C ASN A 92 10.35 8.65 11.06
N CYS A 93 9.30 7.84 10.97
CA CYS A 93 9.24 6.77 9.99
C CYS A 93 9.12 7.34 8.57
N PRO A 94 9.93 6.90 7.59
CA PRO A 94 9.77 7.30 6.20
C PRO A 94 8.33 7.05 5.71
N LEU A 95 7.75 8.02 5.01
CA LEU A 95 6.34 7.99 4.59
C LEU A 95 5.97 6.70 3.87
N TRP A 96 6.81 6.25 2.94
CA TRP A 96 6.55 5.00 2.19
C TRP A 96 6.50 3.77 3.12
N THR A 97 7.43 3.66 4.06
CA THR A 97 7.45 2.58 5.06
C THR A 97 6.23 2.65 5.98
N TYR A 98 5.85 3.86 6.40
CA TYR A 98 4.68 4.09 7.24
C TYR A 98 3.39 3.60 6.57
N ILE A 99 3.17 3.97 5.30
CA ILE A 99 1.99 3.56 4.53
C ILE A 99 1.90 2.03 4.47
N LEU A 100 3.01 1.33 4.25
CA LEU A 100 3.03 -0.13 4.21
C LEU A 100 2.82 -0.76 5.59
N ALA A 101 3.39 -0.19 6.65
CA ALA A 101 3.19 -0.67 8.02
C ALA A 101 1.75 -0.43 8.51
N GLU A 102 1.15 0.69 8.13
CA GLU A 102 -0.23 1.05 8.47
C GLU A 102 -1.24 -0.01 8.00
N THR A 103 -1.00 -0.67 6.87
CA THR A 103 -1.90 -1.68 6.30
C THR A 103 -2.21 -2.83 7.27
N ARG A 104 -1.33 -3.10 8.23
CA ARG A 104 -1.53 -4.17 9.24
C ARG A 104 -2.70 -3.89 10.17
N GLN A 105 -3.06 -2.63 10.36
CA GLN A 105 -4.18 -2.18 11.19
C GLN A 105 -5.52 -2.24 10.44
N TYR A 106 -5.47 -2.32 9.09
CA TYR A 106 -6.63 -2.24 8.21
C TYR A 106 -6.70 -3.48 7.33
N THR A 107 -7.41 -4.49 7.79
CA THR A 107 -7.54 -5.76 7.08
C THR A 107 -8.98 -6.03 6.67
N GLU A 108 -9.16 -6.79 5.60
CA GLU A 108 -10.44 -7.30 5.14
C GLU A 108 -10.38 -8.82 5.01
N ASP A 109 -11.45 -9.48 5.37
CA ASP A 109 -11.60 -10.92 5.20
C ASP A 109 -12.00 -11.22 3.74
N VAL A 110 -11.08 -11.85 3.01
CA VAL A 110 -11.27 -12.21 1.60
C VAL A 110 -11.42 -13.72 1.47
N LYS A 111 -12.54 -14.14 0.88
CA LYS A 111 -12.78 -15.56 0.54
C LYS A 111 -11.92 -15.94 -0.65
N ILE A 112 -11.19 -17.05 -0.53
CA ILE A 112 -10.37 -17.57 -1.62
C ILE A 112 -11.23 -18.40 -2.57
N PRO A 113 -11.37 -18.00 -3.86
CA PRO A 113 -12.27 -18.67 -4.80
C PRO A 113 -11.89 -20.12 -5.13
N VAL A 114 -10.59 -20.46 -4.96
CA VAL A 114 -10.05 -21.78 -5.36
C VAL A 114 -10.17 -22.82 -4.25
N THR A 115 -10.34 -22.38 -3.00
CA THR A 115 -10.46 -23.27 -1.84
C THR A 115 -11.72 -22.91 -1.08
N GLU A 116 -12.73 -23.75 -1.22
CA GLU A 116 -14.03 -23.54 -0.57
C GLU A 116 -13.87 -23.44 0.96
N GLY A 117 -14.48 -22.42 1.53
CA GLY A 117 -14.45 -22.18 2.99
C GLY A 117 -13.19 -21.46 3.49
N LEU A 118 -12.16 -21.25 2.68
CA LEU A 118 -10.96 -20.53 3.11
C LEU A 118 -11.17 -19.02 3.02
N THR A 119 -11.05 -18.36 4.16
CA THR A 119 -11.03 -16.89 4.28
C THR A 119 -9.66 -16.47 4.81
N ILE A 120 -9.07 -15.48 4.20
CA ILE A 120 -7.78 -14.90 4.65
C ILE A 120 -7.94 -13.43 4.95
N LYS A 121 -7.24 -12.97 6.00
CA LYS A 121 -7.11 -11.54 6.28
C LYS A 121 -6.15 -10.89 5.29
N THR A 122 -6.65 -9.91 4.55
CA THR A 122 -5.88 -9.21 3.52
C THR A 122 -5.68 -7.76 3.93
N PRO A 123 -4.43 -7.28 4.07
CA PRO A 123 -4.13 -5.88 4.36
C PRO A 123 -4.64 -4.96 3.25
N ARG A 124 -5.18 -3.83 3.66
CA ARG A 124 -5.59 -2.72 2.77
C ARG A 124 -4.84 -1.45 3.14
N LEU A 125 -4.80 -0.49 2.23
CA LEU A 125 -4.26 0.82 2.56
C LEU A 125 -5.06 1.44 3.71
N GLY A 126 -4.34 1.93 4.70
CA GLY A 126 -4.90 2.67 5.81
C GLY A 126 -5.26 4.11 5.43
N PRO A 127 -5.66 4.94 6.40
CA PRO A 127 -6.11 6.32 6.14
C PRO A 127 -5.07 7.19 5.45
N VAL A 128 -3.79 7.06 5.80
CA VAL A 128 -2.71 7.84 5.17
C VAL A 128 -2.49 7.38 3.74
N GLY A 129 -2.20 6.09 3.55
CA GLY A 129 -1.93 5.54 2.22
C GLY A 129 -3.13 5.63 1.30
N GLY A 130 -4.32 5.28 1.79
CA GLY A 130 -5.57 5.32 1.04
C GLY A 130 -5.93 6.73 0.56
N ARG A 131 -5.79 7.73 1.43
CA ARG A 131 -6.06 9.13 1.07
C ARG A 131 -5.08 9.65 0.02
N ILE A 132 -3.78 9.40 0.18
CA ILE A 132 -2.77 9.83 -0.81
C ILE A 132 -3.09 9.24 -2.18
N VAL A 133 -3.37 7.94 -2.27
CA VAL A 133 -3.71 7.28 -3.53
C VAL A 133 -5.01 7.84 -4.12
N ALA A 134 -6.06 7.99 -3.30
CA ALA A 134 -7.34 8.55 -3.75
C ALA A 134 -7.19 9.98 -4.26
N GLU A 135 -6.48 10.85 -3.56
CA GLU A 135 -6.27 12.24 -3.96
C GLU A 135 -5.47 12.33 -5.27
N VAL A 136 -4.47 11.46 -5.49
CA VAL A 136 -3.72 11.42 -6.76
C VAL A 136 -4.64 11.03 -7.92
N PHE A 137 -5.41 9.94 -7.79
CA PHE A 137 -6.31 9.50 -8.85
C PHE A 137 -7.42 10.52 -9.13
N LEU A 138 -8.08 11.03 -8.07
CA LEU A 138 -9.12 12.05 -8.23
C LEU A 138 -8.54 13.34 -8.82
N GLY A 139 -7.35 13.76 -8.38
CA GLY A 139 -6.66 14.92 -8.91
C GLY A 139 -6.36 14.79 -10.42
N LEU A 140 -5.89 13.64 -10.87
CA LEU A 140 -5.70 13.34 -12.28
C LEU A 140 -7.00 13.38 -13.06
N MET A 141 -8.07 12.76 -12.52
CA MET A 141 -9.38 12.73 -13.17
C MET A 141 -10.02 14.12 -13.26
N PHE A 142 -9.91 14.96 -12.22
CA PHE A 142 -10.41 16.33 -12.27
C PHE A 142 -9.54 17.24 -13.11
N GLY A 143 -8.22 17.00 -13.19
CA GLY A 143 -7.30 17.74 -14.03
C GLY A 143 -7.42 17.45 -15.53
N ASP A 144 -7.90 16.27 -15.89
CA ASP A 144 -8.11 15.87 -17.29
C ASP A 144 -9.53 16.21 -17.76
N LYS A 145 -9.66 17.22 -18.64
CA LYS A 145 -10.94 17.60 -19.23
C LYS A 145 -11.62 16.51 -20.08
N HIS A 146 -10.89 15.46 -20.44
CA HIS A 146 -11.43 14.30 -21.15
C HIS A 146 -11.81 13.15 -20.21
N SER A 147 -11.62 13.31 -18.92
CA SER A 147 -12.02 12.31 -17.94
C SER A 147 -13.54 12.18 -17.82
N LEU A 148 -14.01 11.02 -17.39
CA LEU A 148 -15.41 10.77 -17.14
C LEU A 148 -16.04 11.79 -16.18
N LEU A 149 -15.32 12.19 -15.11
CA LEU A 149 -15.83 13.13 -14.12
C LEU A 149 -16.10 14.54 -14.69
N ASN A 150 -15.34 14.94 -15.72
CA ASN A 150 -15.54 16.24 -16.36
C ASN A 150 -16.48 16.18 -17.56
N GLN A 151 -16.55 15.05 -18.27
CA GLN A 151 -17.41 14.92 -19.45
C GLN A 151 -18.86 14.53 -19.09
N ASP A 152 -19.02 13.72 -18.05
CA ASP A 152 -20.34 13.35 -17.55
C ASP A 152 -20.37 13.34 -16.01
N PRO A 153 -20.44 14.51 -15.38
CA PRO A 153 -20.41 14.65 -13.93
C PRO A 153 -21.63 14.04 -13.22
N LEU A 154 -22.68 13.71 -13.98
CA LEU A 154 -23.90 13.07 -13.45
C LEU A 154 -23.90 11.55 -13.68
N TRP A 155 -22.85 11.01 -14.31
CA TRP A 155 -22.74 9.58 -14.55
C TRP A 155 -22.75 8.78 -13.24
N THR A 156 -23.52 7.73 -13.25
CA THR A 156 -23.56 6.75 -12.15
C THR A 156 -23.43 5.35 -12.71
N PRO A 157 -22.72 4.43 -12.03
CA PRO A 157 -22.64 3.04 -12.46
C PRO A 157 -24.04 2.41 -12.54
N ALA A 158 -24.31 1.62 -13.58
CA ALA A 158 -25.59 0.90 -13.71
C ALA A 158 -25.88 -0.03 -12.51
N LEU A 159 -24.83 -0.54 -11.86
CA LEU A 159 -24.92 -1.33 -10.63
C LEU A 159 -24.96 -0.48 -9.35
N GLY A 160 -25.03 0.86 -9.48
CA GLY A 160 -25.11 1.81 -8.37
C GLY A 160 -23.83 1.91 -7.54
N ALA A 161 -23.97 2.44 -6.32
CA ALA A 161 -22.85 2.72 -5.42
C ALA A 161 -22.05 1.47 -4.95
N LYS A 162 -22.57 0.28 -5.18
CA LYS A 162 -21.89 -0.98 -4.86
C LYS A 162 -21.00 -1.50 -5.98
N TYR A 163 -20.89 -0.77 -7.09
CA TYR A 163 -20.02 -1.14 -8.21
C TYR A 163 -18.56 -1.25 -7.78
N THR A 164 -17.94 -2.37 -8.08
CA THR A 164 -16.58 -2.70 -7.65
C THR A 164 -15.68 -3.01 -8.84
N LEU A 165 -14.36 -3.03 -8.62
CA LEU A 165 -13.41 -3.50 -9.63
C LEU A 165 -13.70 -4.93 -10.08
N LYS A 166 -14.23 -5.79 -9.20
CA LYS A 166 -14.68 -7.14 -9.56
C LYS A 166 -15.77 -7.12 -10.63
N ASP A 167 -16.77 -6.24 -10.47
CA ASP A 167 -17.87 -6.10 -11.41
C ASP A 167 -17.37 -5.56 -12.75
N PHE A 168 -16.44 -4.60 -12.72
CA PHE A 168 -15.78 -4.09 -13.91
C PHE A 168 -15.03 -5.20 -14.68
N VAL A 169 -14.24 -6.02 -13.97
CA VAL A 169 -13.51 -7.14 -14.59
C VAL A 169 -14.47 -8.20 -15.11
N ALA A 170 -15.54 -8.53 -14.37
CA ALA A 170 -16.56 -9.48 -14.81
C ALA A 170 -17.24 -9.00 -16.11
N TYR A 171 -17.63 -7.72 -16.16
CA TYR A 171 -18.19 -7.11 -17.37
C TYR A 171 -17.22 -7.19 -18.56
N ALA A 172 -15.94 -6.84 -18.35
CA ALA A 172 -14.92 -6.91 -19.40
C ALA A 172 -14.67 -8.34 -19.92
N LEU A 173 -14.92 -9.34 -19.09
CA LEU A 173 -14.81 -10.76 -19.44
C LEU A 173 -16.13 -11.36 -19.97
N GLY A 174 -17.19 -10.57 -20.12
CA GLY A 174 -18.50 -11.04 -20.57
C GLY A 174 -19.21 -11.98 -19.59
N LYS A 175 -18.98 -11.81 -18.29
CA LYS A 175 -19.53 -12.63 -17.20
C LYS A 175 -20.54 -11.87 -16.36
#